data_42123d98faf72aed1e6976ea46adb581
#
_entry.id   42123d98faf72aed1e6976ea46adb581
#
_cell.length_a   1.000
_cell.length_b   1.000
_cell.length_c   1.000
_cell.angle_alpha   90.00
_cell.angle_beta   90.00
_cell.angle_gamma   90.00
#
_symmetry.space_group_name_H-M   'P 1'
#
loop_
_entity.id
_entity.type
_entity.pdbx_description
1 polymer ?
#
loop_
_entity_poly.entity_id
_entity_poly.type
_entity_poly.pdbx_seq_one_letter_code
_entity_poly.pdbx_strand_id
1 'polypeptide(L)'
;MYSAFMQYKEVLVTGGTGPLGRYVCPSLIVHGFLPRLFVRLGSEGRIAPDVRERCRVTPGDLTVRESVEMGAQGTSAIVHLAEMWKEQPPRGIPFEEAHVHATANILHSASLWGIRRLIFVSVAGARPGDTDPYFDARGKAEALVRGSQLSWTVFRPAPWYDLRDGAPRASPKYLEGLAEAIAESVRR
;
A
#
# COMPACT_ATOMS: atom_id res chain seq x y z
N MET A 1 20.89 33.73 3.02
CA MET A 1 20.13 32.88 3.94
C MET A 1 19.63 31.68 3.11
N TYR A 2 20.47 30.61 3.01
CA TYR A 2 20.10 29.41 2.25
C TYR A 2 19.09 28.63 3.10
N SER A 3 17.83 28.60 2.66
CA SER A 3 16.82 27.70 3.18
C SER A 3 17.32 26.27 2.96
N ALA A 4 17.71 25.58 4.03
CA ALA A 4 17.95 24.15 3.99
C ALA A 4 16.62 23.51 3.62
N PHE A 5 16.45 23.16 2.35
CA PHE A 5 15.38 22.27 1.91
C PHE A 5 15.59 20.96 2.64
N MET A 6 14.82 20.74 3.71
CA MET A 6 14.71 19.42 4.30
C MET A 6 14.24 18.49 3.17
N GLN A 7 15.17 17.66 2.67
CA GLN A 7 14.90 16.72 1.62
C GLN A 7 14.09 15.56 2.25
N TYR A 8 12.76 15.73 2.28
CA TYR A 8 11.87 14.67 2.75
C TYR A 8 12.07 13.43 1.90
N LYS A 9 12.26 12.28 2.56
CA LYS A 9 12.31 11.00 1.88
C LYS A 9 10.90 10.66 1.38
N GLU A 10 10.75 10.53 0.07
CA GLU A 10 9.46 10.13 -0.50
C GLU A 10 9.20 8.64 -0.26
N VAL A 11 7.97 8.32 0.09
CA VAL A 11 7.48 6.97 0.30
C VAL A 11 6.32 6.70 -0.64
N LEU A 12 6.45 5.70 -1.51
CA LEU A 12 5.35 5.27 -2.36
C LEU A 12 4.28 4.62 -1.50
N VAL A 13 3.05 5.11 -1.58
CA VAL A 13 1.91 4.55 -0.85
C VAL A 13 0.86 4.09 -1.85
N THR A 14 0.63 2.79 -1.92
CA THR A 14 -0.49 2.23 -2.70
C THR A 14 -1.69 2.03 -1.79
N GLY A 15 -2.89 2.12 -2.33
CA GLY A 15 -4.11 2.01 -1.50
C GLY A 15 -4.38 3.21 -0.60
N GLY A 16 -3.70 4.34 -0.82
CA GLY A 16 -3.85 5.56 -0.02
C GLY A 16 -5.25 6.19 -0.05
N THR A 17 -6.09 5.84 -1.01
CA THR A 17 -7.51 6.24 -1.09
C THR A 17 -8.45 5.38 -0.25
N GLY A 18 -7.93 4.29 0.33
CA GLY A 18 -8.68 3.37 1.17
C GLY A 18 -8.81 3.83 2.62
N PRO A 19 -9.59 3.12 3.43
CA PRO A 19 -9.82 3.47 4.85
C PRO A 19 -8.53 3.61 5.66
N LEU A 20 -7.58 2.67 5.52
CA LEU A 20 -6.31 2.72 6.23
C LEU A 20 -5.39 3.84 5.71
N GLY A 21 -5.40 4.12 4.41
CA GLY A 21 -4.57 5.17 3.80
C GLY A 21 -4.81 6.56 4.37
N ARG A 22 -6.04 6.85 4.81
CA ARG A 22 -6.42 8.12 5.46
C ARG A 22 -5.69 8.35 6.78
N TYR A 23 -5.26 7.29 7.46
CA TYR A 23 -4.50 7.36 8.71
C TYR A 23 -2.99 7.23 8.46
N VAL A 24 -2.58 6.35 7.54
CA VAL A 24 -1.16 6.11 7.24
C VAL A 24 -0.48 7.35 6.64
N CYS A 25 -1.12 8.06 5.73
CA CYS A 25 -0.50 9.23 5.11
C CYS A 25 -0.20 10.36 6.11
N PRO A 26 -1.13 10.78 6.98
CA PRO A 26 -0.83 11.73 8.05
C PRO A 26 0.28 11.25 9.00
N SER A 27 0.26 9.96 9.39
CA SER A 27 1.29 9.40 10.27
C SER A 27 2.67 9.42 9.61
N LEU A 28 2.80 9.06 8.33
CA LEU A 28 4.06 9.19 7.58
C LEU A 28 4.59 10.62 7.58
N ILE A 29 3.71 11.63 7.42
CA ILE A 29 4.10 13.04 7.44
C ILE A 29 4.63 13.45 8.81
N VAL A 30 3.96 13.03 9.89
CA VAL A 30 4.43 13.26 11.28
C VAL A 30 5.82 12.64 11.49
N HIS A 31 6.08 11.48 10.89
CA HIS A 31 7.38 10.81 10.92
C HIS A 31 8.44 11.41 9.97
N GLY A 32 8.14 12.52 9.28
CA GLY A 32 9.08 13.23 8.43
C GLY A 32 9.26 12.64 7.03
N PHE A 33 8.27 11.88 6.55
CA PHE A 33 8.22 11.38 5.18
C PHE A 33 7.29 12.22 4.32
N LEU A 34 7.49 12.19 3.00
CA LEU A 34 6.57 12.73 2.01
C LEU A 34 5.85 11.57 1.31
N PRO A 35 4.56 11.32 1.61
CA PRO A 35 3.82 10.29 0.91
C PRO A 35 3.62 10.63 -0.57
N ARG A 36 3.94 9.68 -1.46
CA ARG A 36 3.57 9.70 -2.87
C ARG A 36 2.46 8.68 -3.07
N LEU A 37 1.24 9.16 -3.20
CA LEU A 37 0.06 8.32 -3.38
C LEU A 37 -0.01 7.80 -4.80
N PHE A 38 0.15 6.49 -4.96
CA PHE A 38 -0.08 5.81 -6.23
C PHE A 38 -1.55 5.42 -6.32
N VAL A 39 -2.30 6.09 -7.18
CA VAL A 39 -3.75 5.97 -7.25
C VAL A 39 -4.20 5.60 -8.65
N ARG A 40 -5.25 4.78 -8.74
CA ARG A 40 -5.85 4.47 -10.02
C ARG A 40 -6.39 5.74 -10.68
N LEU A 41 -6.16 5.90 -11.97
CA LEU A 41 -6.67 7.02 -12.76
C LEU A 41 -8.19 7.18 -12.54
N GLY A 42 -8.62 8.40 -12.25
CA GLY A 42 -10.00 8.75 -11.92
C GLY A 42 -10.42 8.44 -10.47
N SER A 43 -9.48 8.00 -9.62
CA SER A 43 -9.73 7.79 -8.18
C SER A 43 -9.18 8.92 -7.30
N GLU A 44 -8.61 9.96 -7.88
CA GLU A 44 -7.96 11.07 -7.17
C GLU A 44 -8.94 11.86 -6.29
N GLY A 45 -10.20 11.93 -6.72
CA GLY A 45 -11.28 12.57 -5.94
C GLY A 45 -11.64 11.85 -4.63
N ARG A 46 -11.13 10.62 -4.43
CA ARG A 46 -11.33 9.85 -3.19
C ARG A 46 -10.27 10.16 -2.13
N ILE A 47 -9.22 10.90 -2.46
CA ILE A 47 -8.21 11.32 -1.51
C ILE A 47 -8.84 12.39 -0.60
N ALA A 48 -8.71 12.22 0.72
CA ALA A 48 -9.18 13.20 1.68
C ALA A 48 -8.45 14.55 1.43
N PRO A 49 -9.15 15.70 1.46
CA PRO A 49 -8.56 17.00 1.09
C PRO A 49 -7.29 17.34 1.87
N ASP A 50 -7.29 17.12 3.19
CA ASP A 50 -6.17 17.36 4.09
C ASP A 50 -4.94 16.47 3.78
N VAL A 51 -5.18 15.26 3.28
CA VAL A 51 -4.12 14.35 2.81
C VAL A 51 -3.60 14.82 1.45
N ARG A 52 -4.50 15.23 0.53
CA ARG A 52 -4.14 15.64 -0.83
C ARG A 52 -3.19 16.83 -0.86
N GLU A 53 -3.41 17.82 0.02
CA GLU A 53 -2.58 19.02 0.10
C GLU A 53 -1.15 18.75 0.59
N ARG A 54 -0.93 17.62 1.27
CA ARG A 54 0.33 17.28 1.94
C ARG A 54 1.05 16.08 1.33
N CYS A 55 0.52 15.52 0.24
CA CYS A 55 1.04 14.36 -0.45
C CYS A 55 1.25 14.66 -1.92
N ARG A 56 2.20 13.96 -2.54
CA ARG A 56 2.24 13.88 -4.00
C ARG A 56 1.25 12.85 -4.49
N VAL A 57 0.62 13.10 -5.62
CA VAL A 57 -0.30 12.15 -6.26
C VAL A 57 0.27 11.71 -7.60
N THR A 58 0.38 10.41 -7.81
CA THR A 58 0.83 9.82 -9.07
C THR A 58 -0.25 8.85 -9.54
N PRO A 59 -0.95 9.17 -10.63
CA PRO A 59 -1.90 8.25 -11.24
C PRO A 59 -1.20 7.02 -11.82
N GLY A 60 -1.82 5.85 -11.68
CA GLY A 60 -1.29 4.63 -12.28
C GLY A 60 -2.12 3.39 -11.96
N ASP A 61 -1.70 2.26 -12.51
CA ASP A 61 -2.34 0.97 -12.30
C ASP A 61 -1.32 -0.06 -11.80
N LEU A 62 -1.62 -0.72 -10.68
CA LEU A 62 -0.75 -1.72 -10.06
C LEU A 62 -0.61 -3.00 -10.91
N THR A 63 -1.56 -3.27 -11.80
CA THR A 63 -1.52 -4.42 -12.71
C THR A 63 -0.62 -4.18 -13.92
N VAL A 64 -0.25 -2.92 -14.17
CA VAL A 64 0.63 -2.49 -15.27
C VAL A 64 2.02 -2.21 -14.72
N ARG A 65 3.00 -3.05 -15.08
CA ARG A 65 4.37 -2.99 -14.56
C ARG A 65 5.04 -1.63 -14.77
N GLU A 66 5.01 -1.14 -15.98
CA GLU A 66 5.63 0.14 -16.36
C GLU A 66 5.03 1.32 -15.59
N SER A 67 3.74 1.23 -15.28
CA SER A 67 3.06 2.23 -14.45
C SER A 67 3.61 2.24 -13.03
N VAL A 68 3.86 1.07 -12.45
CA VAL A 68 4.44 0.93 -11.10
C VAL A 68 5.89 1.38 -11.08
N GLU A 69 6.67 1.06 -12.11
CA GLU A 69 8.05 1.50 -12.26
C GLU A 69 8.15 3.03 -12.25
N MET A 70 7.32 3.71 -13.05
CA MET A 70 7.26 5.18 -13.06
C MET A 70 6.82 5.75 -11.71
N GLY A 71 5.84 5.12 -11.06
CA GLY A 71 5.35 5.56 -9.75
C GLY A 71 6.39 5.44 -8.64
N ALA A 72 7.22 4.40 -8.69
CA ALA A 72 8.23 4.09 -7.68
C ALA A 72 9.54 4.88 -7.85
N GLN A 73 9.80 5.44 -9.03
CA GLN A 73 11.04 6.13 -9.33
C GLN A 73 11.35 7.25 -8.33
N GLY A 74 12.51 7.21 -7.70
CA GLY A 74 12.98 8.22 -6.76
C GLY A 74 12.38 8.14 -5.37
N THR A 75 11.56 7.11 -5.06
CA THR A 75 11.09 6.87 -3.69
C THR A 75 12.11 6.06 -2.89
N SER A 76 12.11 6.24 -1.57
CA SER A 76 13.06 5.60 -0.65
C SER A 76 12.51 4.33 0.00
N ALA A 77 11.19 4.18 0.02
CA ALA A 77 10.47 3.06 0.60
C ALA A 77 9.11 2.90 -0.07
N ILE A 78 8.49 1.74 0.13
CA ILE A 78 7.13 1.44 -0.34
C ILE A 78 6.27 1.00 0.84
N VAL A 79 5.07 1.56 0.94
CA VAL A 79 4.00 1.11 1.83
C VAL A 79 2.84 0.61 0.96
N HIS A 80 2.70 -0.71 0.89
CA HIS A 80 1.71 -1.36 0.04
C HIS A 80 0.45 -1.71 0.85
N LEU A 81 -0.56 -0.82 0.77
CA LEU A 81 -1.87 -0.96 1.43
C LEU A 81 -2.97 -1.37 0.46
N ALA A 82 -2.67 -1.42 -0.85
CA ALA A 82 -3.71 -1.69 -1.85
C ALA A 82 -4.36 -3.04 -1.60
N GLU A 83 -5.68 -3.02 -1.56
CA GLU A 83 -6.49 -4.17 -1.27
C GLU A 83 -7.77 -4.18 -2.09
N MET A 84 -8.16 -5.36 -2.55
CA MET A 84 -9.43 -5.63 -3.19
C MET A 84 -10.06 -6.83 -2.47
N TRP A 85 -11.04 -6.57 -1.62
CA TRP A 85 -11.71 -7.58 -0.80
C TRP A 85 -12.87 -8.28 -1.52
N LYS A 86 -13.27 -7.76 -2.67
CA LYS A 86 -14.32 -8.32 -3.53
C LYS A 86 -13.95 -8.11 -4.99
N GLU A 87 -13.98 -9.17 -5.77
CA GLU A 87 -13.86 -9.06 -7.22
C GLU A 87 -14.97 -8.15 -7.75
N GLN A 88 -14.61 -7.18 -8.56
CA GLN A 88 -15.56 -6.17 -9.08
C GLN A 88 -15.89 -6.44 -10.53
N PRO A 89 -16.99 -7.15 -10.84
CA PRO A 89 -17.58 -7.06 -12.17
C PRO A 89 -18.07 -5.61 -12.40
N PRO A 90 -17.93 -5.03 -13.58
CA PRO A 90 -17.53 -5.60 -14.85
C PRO A 90 -16.04 -5.45 -15.21
N ARG A 91 -15.18 -5.00 -14.30
CA ARG A 91 -13.75 -4.81 -14.58
C ARG A 91 -12.97 -6.13 -14.68
N GLY A 92 -13.56 -7.23 -14.20
CA GLY A 92 -13.03 -8.57 -14.39
C GLY A 92 -11.62 -8.83 -13.84
N ILE A 93 -11.13 -7.98 -12.92
CA ILE A 93 -9.80 -8.17 -12.32
C ILE A 93 -9.91 -9.25 -11.25
N PRO A 94 -9.29 -10.43 -11.44
CA PRO A 94 -9.28 -11.48 -10.45
C PRO A 94 -8.43 -11.09 -9.22
N PHE A 95 -8.65 -11.75 -8.07
CA PHE A 95 -7.80 -11.57 -6.89
C PHE A 95 -6.33 -11.86 -7.16
N GLU A 96 -6.04 -12.85 -8.01
CA GLU A 96 -4.68 -13.19 -8.44
C GLU A 96 -3.97 -11.98 -9.07
N GLU A 97 -4.64 -11.29 -9.99
CA GLU A 97 -4.08 -10.11 -10.64
C GLU A 97 -3.95 -8.91 -9.69
N ALA A 98 -5.01 -8.65 -8.91
CA ALA A 98 -5.05 -7.52 -8.00
C ALA A 98 -4.07 -7.62 -6.83
N HIS A 99 -3.72 -8.83 -6.38
CA HIS A 99 -2.86 -9.04 -5.23
C HIS A 99 -1.51 -9.64 -5.60
N VAL A 100 -1.48 -10.73 -6.37
CA VAL A 100 -0.22 -11.43 -6.66
C VAL A 100 0.59 -10.69 -7.72
N HIS A 101 0.00 -10.43 -8.89
CA HIS A 101 0.70 -9.72 -9.97
C HIS A 101 1.02 -8.27 -9.58
N ALA A 102 0.09 -7.57 -8.92
CA ALA A 102 0.36 -6.23 -8.40
C ALA A 102 1.54 -6.21 -7.42
N THR A 103 1.62 -7.17 -6.49
CA THR A 103 2.75 -7.30 -5.56
C THR A 103 4.05 -7.64 -6.31
N ALA A 104 4.00 -8.52 -7.31
CA ALA A 104 5.17 -8.83 -8.14
C ALA A 104 5.70 -7.57 -8.87
N ASN A 105 4.80 -6.71 -9.40
CA ASN A 105 5.18 -5.44 -10.02
C ASN A 105 5.83 -4.48 -9.01
N ILE A 106 5.33 -4.41 -7.78
CA ILE A 106 5.93 -3.64 -6.68
C ILE A 106 7.36 -4.14 -6.38
N LEU A 107 7.54 -5.45 -6.24
CA LEU A 107 8.85 -6.04 -5.94
C LEU A 107 9.84 -5.82 -7.08
N HIS A 108 9.40 -5.97 -8.33
CA HIS A 108 10.20 -5.67 -9.51
C HIS A 108 10.66 -4.20 -9.52
N SER A 109 9.74 -3.27 -9.32
CA SER A 109 10.02 -1.83 -9.31
C SER A 109 10.95 -1.45 -8.15
N ALA A 110 10.79 -2.08 -6.98
CA ALA A 110 11.69 -1.88 -5.85
C ALA A 110 13.13 -2.32 -6.20
N SER A 111 13.29 -3.47 -6.85
CA SER A 111 14.58 -3.96 -7.32
C SER A 111 15.18 -3.03 -8.38
N LEU A 112 14.39 -2.61 -9.37
CA LEU A 112 14.82 -1.73 -10.46
C LEU A 112 15.39 -0.40 -9.95
N TRP A 113 14.73 0.19 -8.95
CA TRP A 113 15.11 1.52 -8.41
C TRP A 113 15.96 1.45 -7.14
N GLY A 114 16.40 0.27 -6.72
CA GLY A 114 17.23 0.08 -5.53
C GLY A 114 16.50 0.42 -4.22
N ILE A 115 15.17 0.37 -4.20
CA ILE A 115 14.36 0.59 -3.01
C ILE A 115 14.51 -0.66 -2.14
N ARG A 116 14.97 -0.49 -0.91
CA ARG A 116 15.24 -1.62 -0.01
C ARG A 116 14.15 -1.88 1.01
N ARG A 117 13.33 -0.87 1.34
CA ARG A 117 12.32 -0.96 2.40
C ARG A 117 10.92 -1.13 1.84
N LEU A 118 10.24 -2.20 2.30
CA LEU A 118 8.85 -2.49 1.95
C LEU A 118 8.03 -2.77 3.20
N ILE A 119 6.95 -2.03 3.37
CA ILE A 119 5.88 -2.36 4.33
C ILE A 119 4.71 -2.95 3.54
N PHE A 120 4.33 -4.16 3.88
CA PHE A 120 3.23 -4.87 3.24
C PHE A 120 2.11 -5.11 4.25
N VAL A 121 0.92 -4.61 3.95
CA VAL A 121 -0.25 -4.89 4.79
C VAL A 121 -1.02 -6.04 4.17
N SER A 122 -0.96 -7.18 4.83
CA SER A 122 -1.69 -8.40 4.52
C SER A 122 -3.00 -8.45 5.34
N VAL A 123 -3.52 -9.62 5.61
CA VAL A 123 -4.71 -9.84 6.43
C VAL A 123 -4.53 -11.09 7.29
N ALA A 124 -5.10 -11.10 8.48
CA ALA A 124 -5.17 -12.32 9.30
C ALA A 124 -5.91 -13.42 8.54
N GLY A 125 -5.35 -14.61 8.52
CA GLY A 125 -5.88 -15.76 7.76
C GLY A 125 -5.29 -15.93 6.36
N ALA A 126 -4.55 -14.96 5.82
CA ALA A 126 -3.90 -15.09 4.51
C ALA A 126 -2.93 -16.28 4.49
N ARG A 127 -3.12 -17.21 3.55
CA ARG A 127 -2.21 -18.35 3.32
C ARG A 127 -2.35 -18.88 1.89
N PRO A 128 -1.25 -19.27 1.24
CA PRO A 128 -1.32 -19.94 -0.05
C PRO A 128 -2.06 -21.27 0.05
N GLY A 129 -2.87 -21.59 -0.95
CA GLY A 129 -3.65 -22.83 -0.99
C GLY A 129 -4.93 -22.78 -0.15
N ASP A 130 -5.36 -21.60 0.31
CA ASP A 130 -6.67 -21.46 0.96
C ASP A 130 -7.80 -21.75 -0.02
N THR A 131 -8.91 -22.33 0.47
CA THR A 131 -10.10 -22.59 -0.33
C THR A 131 -10.84 -21.29 -0.73
N ASP A 132 -10.68 -20.24 0.04
CA ASP A 132 -11.18 -18.90 -0.30
C ASP A 132 -10.15 -18.21 -1.21
N PRO A 133 -10.54 -17.84 -2.46
CA PRO A 133 -9.63 -17.22 -3.42
C PRO A 133 -9.00 -15.91 -2.94
N TYR A 134 -9.69 -15.16 -2.09
CA TYR A 134 -9.14 -13.94 -1.49
C TYR A 134 -7.97 -14.24 -0.55
N PHE A 135 -8.15 -15.16 0.40
CA PHE A 135 -7.10 -15.54 1.34
C PHE A 135 -5.93 -16.27 0.65
N ASP A 136 -6.22 -17.06 -0.37
CA ASP A 136 -5.18 -17.69 -1.21
C ASP A 136 -4.32 -16.63 -1.91
N ALA A 137 -4.92 -15.70 -2.64
CA ALA A 137 -4.21 -14.64 -3.35
C ALA A 137 -3.42 -13.73 -2.40
N ARG A 138 -3.99 -13.37 -1.23
CA ARG A 138 -3.29 -12.60 -0.21
C ARG A 138 -2.09 -13.37 0.36
N GLY A 139 -2.25 -14.67 0.59
CA GLY A 139 -1.19 -15.56 1.05
C GLY A 139 -0.04 -15.69 0.04
N LYS A 140 -0.36 -15.87 -1.24
CA LYS A 140 0.61 -15.90 -2.34
C LYS A 140 1.38 -14.58 -2.46
N ALA A 141 0.66 -13.45 -2.41
CA ALA A 141 1.29 -12.12 -2.44
C ALA A 141 2.26 -11.92 -1.26
N GLU A 142 1.87 -12.33 -0.05
CA GLU A 142 2.74 -12.30 1.11
C GLU A 142 3.96 -13.23 0.97
N ALA A 143 3.79 -14.40 0.37
CA ALA A 143 4.89 -15.32 0.11
C ALA A 143 5.93 -14.71 -0.84
N LEU A 144 5.50 -13.96 -1.86
CA LEU A 144 6.41 -13.20 -2.74
C LEU A 144 7.22 -12.16 -1.94
N VAL A 145 6.57 -11.40 -1.07
CA VAL A 145 7.25 -10.41 -0.22
C VAL A 145 8.29 -11.08 0.68
N ARG A 146 7.92 -12.18 1.34
CA ARG A 146 8.83 -12.93 2.24
C ARG A 146 10.01 -13.58 1.50
N GLY A 147 9.82 -13.98 0.26
CA GLY A 147 10.87 -14.52 -0.61
C GLY A 147 11.76 -13.45 -1.25
N SER A 148 11.44 -12.17 -1.11
CA SER A 148 12.22 -11.09 -1.69
C SER A 148 13.48 -10.77 -0.86
N GLN A 149 14.45 -10.07 -1.49
CA GLN A 149 15.67 -9.58 -0.84
C GLN A 149 15.49 -8.22 -0.16
N LEU A 150 14.24 -7.74 -0.03
CA LEU A 150 13.96 -6.45 0.58
C LEU A 150 13.99 -6.56 2.11
N SER A 151 14.26 -5.44 2.78
CA SER A 151 13.95 -5.27 4.20
C SER A 151 12.45 -5.05 4.32
N TRP A 152 11.70 -6.11 4.50
CA TRP A 152 10.25 -6.04 4.58
C TRP A 152 9.71 -6.12 6.02
N THR A 153 8.52 -5.57 6.20
CA THR A 153 7.66 -5.82 7.36
C THR A 153 6.27 -6.15 6.86
N VAL A 154 5.71 -7.25 7.32
CA VAL A 154 4.34 -7.68 7.00
C VAL A 154 3.46 -7.44 8.21
N PHE A 155 2.42 -6.63 8.04
CA PHE A 155 1.33 -6.49 9.01
C PHE A 155 0.19 -7.41 8.61
N ARG A 156 -0.34 -8.16 9.55
CA ARG A 156 -1.53 -9.01 9.41
C ARG A 156 -2.64 -8.55 10.37
N PRO A 157 -3.24 -7.39 10.14
CA PRO A 157 -4.34 -6.95 10.99
C PRO A 157 -5.55 -7.87 10.86
N ALA A 158 -6.41 -7.86 11.88
CA ALA A 158 -7.75 -8.38 11.71
C ALA A 158 -8.47 -7.58 10.61
N PRO A 159 -9.38 -8.19 9.83
CA PRO A 159 -10.15 -7.46 8.84
C PRO A 159 -10.84 -6.25 9.47
N TRP A 160 -10.56 -5.04 8.94
CA TRP A 160 -11.18 -3.80 9.41
C TRP A 160 -12.50 -3.49 8.72
N TYR A 161 -12.96 -4.38 7.89
CA TYR A 161 -14.25 -4.37 7.20
C TYR A 161 -14.84 -5.78 7.17
N ASP A 162 -16.15 -5.86 7.02
CA ASP A 162 -16.81 -7.14 6.75
C ASP A 162 -16.55 -7.56 5.30
N LEU A 163 -16.02 -8.76 5.12
CA LEU A 163 -15.75 -9.31 3.79
C LEU A 163 -17.01 -9.55 2.95
N ARG A 164 -18.19 -9.57 3.58
CA ARG A 164 -19.47 -9.81 2.89
C ARG A 164 -20.06 -8.55 2.27
N ASP A 165 -20.00 -7.43 2.98
CA ASP A 165 -20.64 -6.17 2.60
C ASP A 165 -19.69 -4.97 2.54
N GLY A 166 -18.45 -5.12 3.04
CA GLY A 166 -17.46 -4.05 3.11
C GLY A 166 -17.70 -3.03 4.22
N ALA A 167 -18.62 -3.29 5.13
CA ALA A 167 -18.89 -2.39 6.23
C ALA A 167 -17.69 -2.22 7.15
N PRO A 168 -17.34 -0.98 7.59
CA PRO A 168 -16.23 -0.77 8.52
C PRO A 168 -16.47 -1.49 9.85
N ARG A 169 -15.48 -2.25 10.33
CA ARG A 169 -15.50 -2.96 11.62
C ARG A 169 -14.48 -2.43 12.62
N ALA A 170 -13.37 -1.86 12.11
CA ALA A 170 -12.34 -1.34 12.98
C ALA A 170 -12.71 0.04 13.52
N SER A 171 -12.40 0.28 14.80
CA SER A 171 -12.52 1.61 15.38
C SER A 171 -11.44 2.56 14.81
N PRO A 172 -11.69 3.88 14.78
CA PRO A 172 -10.70 4.88 14.41
C PRO A 172 -9.41 4.72 15.22
N LYS A 173 -9.48 4.51 16.52
CA LYS A 173 -8.34 4.31 17.42
C LYS A 173 -7.47 3.10 17.01
N TYR A 174 -8.08 2.02 16.53
CA TYR A 174 -7.35 0.87 16.03
C TYR A 174 -6.58 1.22 14.74
N LEU A 175 -7.24 1.92 13.80
CA LEU A 175 -6.62 2.32 12.54
C LEU A 175 -5.51 3.34 12.75
N GLU A 176 -5.65 4.26 13.70
CA GLU A 176 -4.60 5.20 14.13
C GLU A 176 -3.37 4.45 14.67
N GLY A 177 -3.57 3.52 15.60
CA GLY A 177 -2.48 2.71 16.16
C GLY A 177 -1.77 1.86 15.11
N LEU A 178 -2.52 1.27 14.18
CA LEU A 178 -1.94 0.51 13.07
C LEU A 178 -1.14 1.42 12.12
N ALA A 179 -1.66 2.60 11.81
CA ALA A 179 -1.00 3.57 10.94
C ALA A 179 0.32 4.08 11.56
N GLU A 180 0.33 4.32 12.86
CA GLU A 180 1.52 4.71 13.61
C GLU A 180 2.60 3.61 13.54
N ALA A 181 2.24 2.36 13.83
CA ALA A 181 3.15 1.22 13.72
C ALA A 181 3.71 1.04 12.30
N ILE A 182 2.90 1.28 11.26
CA ILE A 182 3.32 1.25 9.87
C ILE A 182 4.35 2.36 9.61
N ALA A 183 4.06 3.61 10.00
CA ALA A 183 4.94 4.75 9.76
C ALA A 183 6.29 4.61 10.50
N GLU A 184 6.29 4.17 11.76
CA GLU A 184 7.50 3.84 12.51
C GLU A 184 8.34 2.78 11.81
N SER A 185 7.69 1.76 11.25
CA SER A 185 8.38 0.67 10.57
C SER A 185 9.12 1.12 9.32
N VAL A 186 8.75 2.22 8.69
CA VAL A 186 9.45 2.75 7.49
C VAL A 186 10.88 3.20 7.82
N ARG A 187 11.16 3.58 9.06
CA ARG A 187 12.49 4.05 9.52
C ARG A 187 13.52 2.94 9.71
N ARG A 188 13.06 1.70 9.89
CA ARG A 188 13.90 0.52 10.18
C ARG A 188 14.40 -0.11 8.89
#